data_bafb090a065a35e634e215bb35eb00f0
#
_entry.id   bafb090a065a35e634e215bb35eb00f0
#
_cell.length_a   1.000
_cell.length_b   1.000
_cell.length_c   1.000
_cell.angle_alpha   90.00
_cell.angle_beta   90.00
_cell.angle_gamma   90.00
#
_symmetry.space_group_name_H-M   'P 1'
#
loop_
_entity.id
_entity.type
_entity.pdbx_description
1 polymer ?
#
loop_
_entity_poly.entity_id
_entity_poly.type
_entity_poly.pdbx_seq_one_letter_code
_entity_poly.pdbx_strand_id
1 'polypeptide(L)'
;MNIALFASGSSGNCALVSDGDTHLLLDAGISARRIRAGLSAQDVTADALTGVLVTHEHSDHVKGLAVLLRHDPVPVYALPAVCAALRAQLPAECLHEIAPDVPFCLGDVRVTPFATPHDAAGSCGYRLDGSAHFGLCTDLGTVTDAVRAALAGVD
;
A
#
# COMPACT_ATOMS: atom_id res chain seq x y z
N MET A 1 8.11 -14.70 -2.21
CA MET A 1 7.56 -13.44 -1.67
C MET A 1 7.81 -13.40 -0.17
N ASN A 2 8.25 -12.28 0.39
CA ASN A 2 8.49 -12.07 1.83
C ASN A 2 7.62 -10.91 2.32
N ILE A 3 7.04 -11.02 3.51
CA ILE A 3 6.15 -10.00 4.08
C ILE A 3 6.66 -9.63 5.47
N ALA A 4 6.92 -8.34 5.68
CA ALA A 4 7.33 -7.79 6.96
C ALA A 4 6.31 -6.77 7.46
N LEU A 5 5.62 -7.08 8.54
CA LEU A 5 4.65 -6.19 9.17
C LEU A 5 5.37 -5.22 10.12
N PHE A 6 5.38 -3.92 9.80
CA PHE A 6 6.01 -2.90 10.63
C PHE A 6 5.07 -2.37 11.72
N ALA A 7 3.77 -2.29 11.41
CA ALA A 7 2.73 -1.91 12.36
C ALA A 7 1.35 -2.31 11.84
N SER A 8 0.43 -2.59 12.77
CA SER A 8 -0.99 -2.84 12.48
C SER A 8 -1.84 -2.35 13.64
N GLY A 9 -2.88 -1.58 13.34
CA GLY A 9 -3.86 -1.06 14.29
C GLY A 9 -4.08 0.45 14.18
N SER A 10 -4.98 0.99 14.98
CA SER A 10 -5.42 2.40 14.97
C SER A 10 -4.32 3.44 15.23
N SER A 11 -3.14 3.03 15.66
CA SER A 11 -1.97 3.91 15.83
C SER A 11 -1.10 3.99 14.57
N GLY A 12 -1.35 3.16 13.56
CA GLY A 12 -0.68 3.18 12.27
C GLY A 12 -0.52 1.79 11.67
N ASN A 13 -0.71 1.73 10.36
CA ASN A 13 -0.60 0.54 9.53
C ASN A 13 0.54 0.71 8.52
N CYS A 14 1.39 -0.29 8.40
CA CYS A 14 2.49 -0.29 7.45
C CYS A 14 3.08 -1.70 7.33
N ALA A 15 3.23 -2.18 6.11
CA ALA A 15 3.88 -3.45 5.82
C ALA A 15 4.78 -3.33 4.58
N LEU A 16 5.80 -4.16 4.49
CA LEU A 16 6.64 -4.34 3.32
C LEU A 16 6.34 -5.70 2.70
N VAL A 17 6.14 -5.73 1.39
CA VAL A 17 6.15 -6.95 0.59
C VAL A 17 7.33 -6.89 -0.35
N SER A 18 8.18 -7.91 -0.31
CA SER A 18 9.35 -8.07 -1.19
C SER A 18 9.24 -9.35 -2.00
N ASP A 19 9.45 -9.26 -3.31
CA ASP A 19 9.51 -10.41 -4.22
C ASP A 19 10.64 -10.18 -5.25
N GLY A 20 11.75 -10.89 -5.11
CA GLY A 20 12.97 -10.55 -5.82
C GLY A 20 13.41 -9.11 -5.54
N ASP A 21 13.63 -8.33 -6.60
CA ASP A 21 14.03 -6.92 -6.53
C ASP A 21 12.82 -5.96 -6.44
N THR A 22 11.60 -6.48 -6.34
CA THR A 22 10.39 -5.69 -6.19
C THR A 22 10.07 -5.50 -4.71
N HIS A 23 10.02 -4.23 -4.26
CA HIS A 23 9.72 -3.85 -2.88
C HIS A 23 8.52 -2.92 -2.85
N LEU A 24 7.40 -3.37 -2.30
CA LEU A 24 6.15 -2.62 -2.20
C LEU A 24 5.85 -2.30 -0.74
N LEU A 25 5.72 -1.01 -0.43
CA LEU A 25 5.23 -0.58 0.88
C LEU A 25 3.70 -0.55 0.84
N LEU A 26 3.05 -1.24 1.76
CA LEU A 26 1.60 -1.24 1.92
C LEU A 26 1.24 -0.33 3.08
N ASP A 27 0.61 0.80 2.77
CA ASP A 27 0.36 1.93 3.65
C ASP A 27 1.64 2.52 4.30
N ALA A 28 1.54 3.75 4.80
CA ALA A 28 2.61 4.48 5.46
C ALA A 28 2.08 5.19 6.72
N GLY A 29 1.29 4.48 7.51
CA GLY A 29 0.56 4.99 8.67
C GLY A 29 1.41 5.16 9.93
N ILE A 30 2.73 5.00 9.86
CA ILE A 30 3.68 5.25 10.94
C ILE A 30 4.68 6.32 10.52
N SER A 31 5.48 6.84 11.45
CA SER A 31 6.47 7.88 11.11
C SER A 31 7.49 7.40 10.07
N ALA A 32 7.94 8.29 9.18
CA ALA A 32 8.96 7.96 8.17
C ALA A 32 10.24 7.38 8.80
N ARG A 33 10.61 7.82 10.02
CA ARG A 33 11.72 7.23 10.78
C ARG A 33 11.49 5.75 11.09
N ARG A 34 10.28 5.37 11.50
CA ARG A 34 9.93 3.96 11.78
C ARG A 34 9.86 3.15 10.49
N ILE A 35 9.35 3.75 9.40
CA ILE A 35 9.34 3.10 8.08
C ILE A 35 10.78 2.77 7.67
N ARG A 36 11.69 3.75 7.68
CA ARG A 36 13.10 3.52 7.32
C ARG A 36 13.79 2.49 8.23
N ALA A 37 13.50 2.51 9.53
CA ALA A 37 14.03 1.49 10.44
C ALA A 37 13.51 0.09 10.11
N GLY A 38 12.22 -0.03 9.76
CA GLY A 38 11.61 -1.29 9.31
C GLY A 38 12.23 -1.79 8.00
N LEU A 39 12.40 -0.90 7.02
CA LEU A 39 13.04 -1.21 5.74
C LEU A 39 14.49 -1.69 5.95
N SER A 40 15.28 -0.94 6.74
CA SER A 40 16.67 -1.29 7.05
C SER A 40 16.80 -2.64 7.75
N ALA A 41 15.84 -3.02 8.59
CA ALA A 41 15.79 -4.34 9.22
C ALA A 41 15.49 -5.49 8.24
N GLN A 42 15.06 -5.16 7.03
CA GLN A 42 14.83 -6.09 5.90
C GLN A 42 15.90 -5.92 4.80
N ASP A 43 17.00 -5.23 5.08
CA ASP A 43 18.07 -4.90 4.13
C ASP A 43 17.58 -4.14 2.89
N VAL A 44 16.49 -3.36 3.01
CA VAL A 44 15.89 -2.53 1.97
C VAL A 44 16.09 -1.05 2.33
N THR A 45 16.46 -0.23 1.34
CA THR A 45 16.51 1.23 1.49
C THR A 45 15.23 1.87 0.96
N ALA A 46 14.91 3.10 1.36
CA ALA A 46 13.67 3.74 0.93
C ALA A 46 13.65 4.07 -0.58
N ASP A 47 14.80 4.36 -1.17
CA ASP A 47 14.98 4.58 -2.61
C ASP A 47 14.91 3.28 -3.44
N ALA A 48 15.04 2.12 -2.81
CA ALA A 48 14.81 0.81 -3.44
C ALA A 48 13.33 0.42 -3.53
N LEU A 49 12.42 1.18 -2.90
CA LEU A 49 10.99 0.92 -3.02
C LEU A 49 10.51 1.09 -4.46
N THR A 50 9.89 0.06 -5.00
CA THR A 50 9.25 0.09 -6.32
C THR A 50 7.98 0.94 -6.30
N GLY A 51 7.30 1.02 -5.15
CA GLY A 51 6.12 1.84 -4.95
C GLY A 51 5.50 1.72 -3.57
N VAL A 52 4.60 2.66 -3.29
CA VAL A 52 3.73 2.62 -2.10
C VAL A 52 2.29 2.39 -2.57
N LEU A 53 1.63 1.38 -2.05
CA LEU A 53 0.21 1.10 -2.27
C LEU A 53 -0.58 1.63 -1.07
N VAL A 54 -1.46 2.60 -1.29
CA VAL A 54 -2.27 3.21 -0.23
C VAL A 54 -3.69 2.68 -0.29
N THR A 55 -4.17 2.10 0.81
CA THR A 55 -5.52 1.54 0.89
C THR A 55 -6.59 2.63 0.95
N HIS A 56 -6.39 3.65 1.78
CA HIS A 56 -7.27 4.82 1.93
C HIS A 56 -6.55 5.98 2.64
N GLU A 57 -7.20 7.16 2.72
CA GLU A 57 -6.58 8.42 3.14
C GLU A 57 -6.51 8.66 4.65
N HIS A 58 -7.00 7.79 5.50
CA HIS A 58 -6.96 7.99 6.96
C HIS A 58 -5.54 8.11 7.49
N SER A 59 -5.37 8.93 8.53
CA SER A 59 -4.04 9.33 9.03
C SER A 59 -3.17 8.15 9.48
N ASP A 60 -3.78 7.11 10.02
CA ASP A 60 -3.11 5.87 10.44
C ASP A 60 -2.71 4.95 9.26
N HIS A 61 -2.96 5.39 8.02
CA HIS A 61 -2.49 4.77 6.78
C HIS A 61 -1.53 5.65 5.98
N VAL A 62 -1.51 6.98 6.20
CA VAL A 62 -0.74 7.89 5.33
C VAL A 62 0.17 8.90 6.05
N LYS A 63 0.11 9.04 7.38
CA LYS A 63 0.79 10.15 8.10
C LYS A 63 2.31 10.22 7.93
N GLY A 64 2.97 9.12 7.59
CA GLY A 64 4.41 9.07 7.34
C GLY A 64 4.80 9.45 5.91
N LEU A 65 3.83 9.43 4.99
CA LEU A 65 4.06 9.46 3.55
C LEU A 65 4.72 10.77 3.09
N ALA A 66 4.19 11.92 3.50
CA ALA A 66 4.73 13.22 3.10
C ALA A 66 6.21 13.43 3.54
N VAL A 67 6.58 12.92 4.71
CA VAL A 67 7.97 13.00 5.19
C VAL A 67 8.86 11.98 4.48
N LEU A 68 8.34 10.79 4.18
CA LEU A 68 9.06 9.78 3.42
C LEU A 68 9.39 10.32 2.02
N LEU A 69 8.40 10.77 1.27
CA LEU A 69 8.54 11.23 -0.12
C LEU A 69 9.38 12.50 -0.29
N ARG A 70 9.51 13.32 0.75
CA ARG A 70 10.37 14.52 0.71
C ARG A 70 11.84 14.18 0.50
N HIS A 71 12.27 13.02 0.97
CA HIS A 71 13.66 12.57 0.91
C HIS A 71 13.86 11.47 -0.13
N ASP A 72 12.86 10.63 -0.30
CA ASP A 72 12.87 9.48 -1.20
C ASP A 72 11.60 9.53 -2.07
N PRO A 73 11.63 10.22 -3.23
CA PRO A 73 10.47 10.31 -4.12
C PRO A 73 10.18 8.94 -4.74
N VAL A 74 9.16 8.28 -4.21
CA VAL A 74 8.70 6.95 -4.64
C VAL A 74 7.29 7.08 -5.22
N PRO A 75 6.92 6.33 -6.28
CA PRO A 75 5.56 6.31 -6.80
C PRO A 75 4.55 5.84 -5.75
N VAL A 76 3.42 6.53 -5.65
CA VAL A 76 2.30 6.22 -4.75
C VAL A 76 1.07 5.88 -5.57
N TYR A 77 0.55 4.69 -5.40
CA TYR A 77 -0.61 4.18 -6.13
C TYR A 77 -1.82 4.15 -5.21
N ALA A 78 -2.88 4.81 -5.60
CA ALA A 78 -4.12 4.88 -4.83
C ALA A 78 -5.34 5.13 -5.73
N LEU A 79 -6.54 4.90 -5.21
CA LEU A 79 -7.79 5.24 -5.91
C LEU A 79 -7.88 6.76 -6.15
N PRO A 80 -8.58 7.23 -7.20
CA PRO A 80 -8.67 8.66 -7.54
C PRO A 80 -9.13 9.56 -6.39
N ALA A 81 -10.10 9.10 -5.58
CA ALA A 81 -10.57 9.87 -4.42
C ALA A 81 -9.48 10.01 -3.34
N VAL A 82 -8.68 8.96 -3.11
CA VAL A 82 -7.53 9.00 -2.18
C VAL A 82 -6.44 9.91 -2.72
N CYS A 83 -6.11 9.81 -4.01
CA CYS A 83 -5.16 10.73 -4.66
C CYS A 83 -5.60 12.19 -4.52
N ALA A 84 -6.90 12.48 -4.72
CA ALA A 84 -7.46 13.82 -4.55
C ALA A 84 -7.30 14.34 -3.11
N ALA A 85 -7.55 13.50 -2.11
CA ALA A 85 -7.38 13.84 -0.69
C ALA A 85 -5.92 14.11 -0.31
N LEU A 86 -4.97 13.40 -0.94
CA LEU A 86 -3.54 13.51 -0.65
C LEU A 86 -2.82 14.59 -1.46
N ARG A 87 -3.44 15.11 -2.53
CA ARG A 87 -2.81 16.05 -3.50
C ARG A 87 -2.27 17.33 -2.86
N ALA A 88 -2.85 17.80 -1.77
CA ALA A 88 -2.38 18.98 -1.05
C ALA A 88 -1.12 18.72 -0.18
N GLN A 89 -0.79 17.46 0.07
CA GLN A 89 0.26 17.05 0.99
C GLN A 89 1.45 16.37 0.31
N LEU A 90 1.22 15.82 -0.90
CA LEU A 90 2.21 15.02 -1.64
C LEU A 90 2.54 15.66 -2.99
N PRO A 91 3.78 15.46 -3.49
CA PRO A 91 4.16 15.86 -4.83
C PRO A 91 3.25 15.19 -5.87
N ALA A 92 2.71 16.00 -6.80
CA ALA A 92 1.75 15.49 -7.80
C ALA A 92 2.36 14.40 -8.69
N GLU A 93 3.65 14.50 -8.98
CA GLU A 93 4.42 13.55 -9.78
C GLU A 93 4.56 12.17 -9.12
N CYS A 94 4.41 12.10 -7.80
CA CYS A 94 4.44 10.82 -7.09
C CYS A 94 3.08 10.11 -7.09
N LEU A 95 1.96 10.81 -7.37
CA LEU A 95 0.61 10.25 -7.28
C LEU A 95 0.17 9.59 -8.59
N HIS A 96 -0.11 8.30 -8.53
CA HIS A 96 -0.60 7.49 -9.65
C HIS A 96 -1.98 6.92 -9.32
N GLU A 97 -2.97 7.31 -10.11
CA GLU A 97 -4.35 6.84 -9.93
C GLU A 97 -4.49 5.43 -10.49
N ILE A 98 -5.11 4.55 -9.69
CA ILE A 98 -5.45 3.18 -10.04
C ILE A 98 -6.97 2.98 -9.97
N ALA A 99 -7.48 1.91 -10.56
CA ALA A 99 -8.90 1.60 -10.54
C ALA A 99 -9.15 0.19 -9.94
N PRO A 100 -10.25 0.00 -9.20
CA PRO A 100 -10.62 -1.32 -8.71
C PRO A 100 -10.76 -2.33 -9.86
N ASP A 101 -10.36 -3.56 -9.62
CA ASP A 101 -10.43 -4.69 -10.55
C ASP A 101 -9.63 -4.52 -11.85
N VAL A 102 -8.81 -3.46 -11.96
CA VAL A 102 -7.88 -3.23 -13.08
C VAL A 102 -6.46 -3.55 -12.62
N PRO A 103 -5.92 -4.72 -13.00
CA PRO A 103 -4.58 -5.11 -12.57
C PRO A 103 -3.49 -4.32 -13.32
N PHE A 104 -2.36 -4.10 -12.64
CA PHE A 104 -1.15 -3.53 -13.20
C PHE A 104 0.08 -4.23 -12.62
N CYS A 105 1.27 -4.00 -13.18
CA CYS A 105 2.51 -4.62 -12.69
C CYS A 105 3.44 -3.58 -12.08
N LEU A 106 4.06 -3.95 -10.98
CA LEU A 106 5.17 -3.24 -10.36
C LEU A 106 6.34 -4.23 -10.25
N GLY A 107 7.38 -4.03 -11.04
CA GLY A 107 8.40 -5.06 -11.21
C GLY A 107 7.78 -6.38 -11.66
N ASP A 108 8.10 -7.45 -10.96
CA ASP A 108 7.59 -8.81 -11.25
C ASP A 108 6.28 -9.15 -10.51
N VAL A 109 5.74 -8.20 -9.73
CA VAL A 109 4.50 -8.39 -8.97
C VAL A 109 3.31 -7.79 -9.72
N ARG A 110 2.30 -8.62 -9.99
CA ARG A 110 1.00 -8.16 -10.47
C ARG A 110 0.16 -7.69 -9.29
N VAL A 111 -0.28 -6.46 -9.33
CA VAL A 111 -1.12 -5.81 -8.31
C VAL A 111 -2.55 -5.71 -8.82
N THR A 112 -3.51 -6.25 -8.08
CA THR A 112 -4.94 -6.11 -8.38
C THR A 112 -5.61 -5.41 -7.19
N PRO A 113 -5.96 -4.11 -7.31
CA PRO A 113 -6.76 -3.44 -6.30
C PRO A 113 -8.21 -3.93 -6.37
N PHE A 114 -8.88 -4.03 -5.24
CA PHE A 114 -10.31 -4.36 -5.17
C PHE A 114 -11.02 -3.48 -4.14
N ALA A 115 -12.25 -3.10 -4.41
CA ALA A 115 -13.01 -2.21 -3.53
C ALA A 115 -13.31 -2.87 -2.18
N THR A 116 -13.16 -2.11 -1.10
CA THR A 116 -13.49 -2.54 0.26
C THR A 116 -14.55 -1.62 0.88
N PRO A 117 -15.51 -2.16 1.66
CA PRO A 117 -16.51 -1.35 2.37
C PRO A 117 -15.86 -0.70 3.60
N HIS A 118 -15.61 0.60 3.54
CA HIS A 118 -15.08 1.39 4.63
C HIS A 118 -15.57 2.84 4.54
N ASP A 119 -15.63 3.54 5.68
CA ASP A 119 -16.01 4.95 5.78
C ASP A 119 -14.81 5.86 5.45
N ALA A 120 -14.48 5.94 4.15
CA ALA A 120 -13.40 6.72 3.57
C ALA A 120 -13.82 7.28 2.22
N ALA A 121 -13.10 8.30 1.71
CA ALA A 121 -13.37 8.88 0.38
C ALA A 121 -13.25 7.85 -0.74
N GLY A 122 -12.36 6.87 -0.55
CA GLY A 122 -12.22 5.66 -1.37
C GLY A 122 -11.41 4.65 -0.58
N SER A 123 -11.79 3.38 -0.64
CA SER A 123 -11.07 2.31 0.06
C SER A 123 -10.89 1.10 -0.82
N CYS A 124 -9.69 0.53 -0.80
CA CYS A 124 -9.38 -0.70 -1.51
C CYS A 124 -8.46 -1.61 -0.70
N GLY A 125 -8.60 -2.90 -0.96
CA GLY A 125 -7.59 -3.89 -0.65
C GLY A 125 -6.72 -4.17 -1.87
N TYR A 126 -5.68 -4.94 -1.70
CA TYR A 126 -4.74 -5.33 -2.74
C TYR A 126 -4.54 -6.84 -2.75
N ARG A 127 -4.63 -7.43 -3.94
CA ARG A 127 -4.10 -8.76 -4.23
C ARG A 127 -2.77 -8.59 -4.95
N LEU A 128 -1.73 -9.26 -4.48
CA LEU A 128 -0.39 -9.27 -5.05
C LEU A 128 -0.08 -10.69 -5.51
N ASP A 129 0.19 -10.85 -6.79
CA ASP A 129 0.53 -12.13 -7.41
C ASP A 129 1.96 -12.05 -7.97
N GLY A 130 2.87 -12.82 -7.40
CA GLY A 130 4.28 -12.93 -7.76
C GLY A 130 4.75 -14.36 -7.56
N SER A 131 5.88 -14.57 -6.85
CA SER A 131 6.35 -15.91 -6.47
C SER A 131 5.41 -16.63 -5.49
N ALA A 132 4.49 -15.89 -4.85
CA ALA A 132 3.39 -16.35 -4.01
C ALA A 132 2.19 -15.43 -4.22
N HIS A 133 1.04 -15.75 -3.62
CA HIS A 133 -0.19 -14.96 -3.70
C HIS A 133 -0.50 -14.35 -2.34
N PHE A 134 -0.49 -13.03 -2.25
CA PHE A 134 -0.77 -12.31 -1.01
C PHE A 134 -1.98 -11.39 -1.15
N GLY A 135 -2.78 -11.27 -0.10
CA GLY A 135 -3.91 -10.35 -0.04
C GLY A 135 -3.87 -9.45 1.18
N LEU A 136 -4.07 -8.15 0.99
CA LEU A 136 -4.23 -7.16 2.05
C LEU A 136 -5.65 -6.61 2.08
N CYS A 137 -6.27 -6.69 3.24
CA CYS A 137 -7.49 -5.97 3.57
C CYS A 137 -7.33 -5.32 4.94
N THR A 138 -7.60 -4.04 5.04
CA THR A 138 -7.65 -3.29 6.30
C THR A 138 -9.02 -2.66 6.48
N ASP A 139 -9.39 -2.40 7.73
CA ASP A 139 -10.57 -1.61 8.11
C ASP A 139 -11.89 -2.06 7.47
N LEU A 140 -12.05 -3.38 7.34
CA LEU A 140 -13.28 -3.97 6.83
C LEU A 140 -14.38 -3.94 7.91
N GLY A 141 -15.44 -3.18 7.68
CA GLY A 141 -16.65 -3.29 8.46
C GLY A 141 -17.40 -4.60 8.21
N THR A 142 -17.31 -5.14 7.01
CA THR A 142 -17.98 -6.37 6.57
C THR A 142 -17.19 -7.05 5.46
N VAL A 143 -17.08 -8.37 5.51
CA VAL A 143 -16.47 -9.17 4.42
C VAL A 143 -17.55 -9.47 3.39
N THR A 144 -17.50 -8.77 2.24
CA THR A 144 -18.41 -8.97 1.12
C THR A 144 -18.02 -10.16 0.25
N ASP A 145 -18.91 -10.61 -0.62
CA ASP A 145 -18.60 -11.68 -1.59
C ASP A 145 -17.52 -11.22 -2.59
N ALA A 146 -17.47 -9.92 -2.94
CA ALA A 146 -16.42 -9.36 -3.78
C ALA A 146 -15.04 -9.45 -3.10
N VAL A 147 -14.94 -9.12 -1.81
CA VAL A 147 -13.70 -9.30 -1.03
C VAL A 147 -13.30 -10.77 -0.96
N ARG A 148 -14.25 -11.69 -0.72
CA ARG A 148 -13.96 -13.13 -0.71
C ARG A 148 -13.43 -13.62 -2.06
N ALA A 149 -14.06 -13.17 -3.15
CA ALA A 149 -13.63 -13.53 -4.50
C ALA A 149 -12.23 -13.00 -4.84
N ALA A 150 -11.94 -11.73 -4.48
CA ALA A 150 -10.64 -11.13 -4.71
C ALA A 150 -9.50 -11.84 -3.96
N LEU A 151 -9.80 -12.34 -2.74
CA LEU A 151 -8.83 -13.05 -1.89
C LEU A 151 -8.84 -14.57 -2.07
N ALA A 152 -9.64 -15.11 -2.98
CA ALA A 152 -9.67 -16.54 -3.22
C ALA A 152 -8.31 -17.03 -3.75
N GLY A 153 -7.77 -18.09 -3.11
CA GLY A 153 -6.51 -18.72 -3.52
C GLY A 153 -5.25 -17.89 -3.20
N VAL A 154 -5.29 -16.98 -2.22
CA VAL A 154 -4.07 -16.43 -1.60
C VAL A 154 -3.46 -17.46 -0.65
N ASP A 155 -2.13 -17.40 -0.45
CA ASP A 155 -1.36 -18.36 0.37
C ASP A 155 -1.54 -18.16 1.89
#